data_6d6fc93fb3b4a5192700bab92ae4e7ff
#
_entry.id   6d6fc93fb3b4a5192700bab92ae4e7ff
#
_cell.length_a   1.000
_cell.length_b   1.000
_cell.length_c   1.000
_cell.angle_alpha   90.00
_cell.angle_beta   90.00
_cell.angle_gamma   90.00
#
_symmetry.space_group_name_H-M   'P 1'
#
loop_
_entity.id
_entity.type
_entity.pdbx_description
1 polymer ?
#
loop_
_entity_poly.entity_id
_entity_poly.type
_entity_poly.pdbx_seq_one_letter_code
_entity_poly.pdbx_strand_id
1 'polypeptide(L)'
;MTTLWLETGYGSSREAVKAIEGARKLGYQVGWGNPETTLGKTPVGSVDYCEGWLGYNPNPEFYPVFLHDWMHRRWGILTGGAKFIGDWFVKSAERYKAFPAKIVEDSQEYPPGRLYLSEVVEFTQEWRYYVADGCVLETGWYDGDDELEPAPELNIDWPKGFCGAVDFGRLSTGQIALVESHHPYACGWYGEDSAAFVMWLVEGWRFMLEHSGVSG
;
A
#
# COMPACT_ATOMS: atom_id res chain seq x y z
N MET A 1 -14.48 -11.70 -19.22
CA MET A 1 -13.19 -11.26 -19.77
C MET A 1 -12.72 -10.10 -18.92
N THR A 2 -11.54 -10.18 -18.31
CA THR A 2 -11.02 -9.14 -17.41
C THR A 2 -10.61 -7.92 -18.21
N THR A 3 -10.98 -6.74 -17.72
CA THR A 3 -10.66 -5.46 -18.36
C THR A 3 -10.04 -4.52 -17.33
N LEU A 4 -8.85 -4.01 -17.62
CA LEU A 4 -8.27 -2.89 -16.89
C LEU A 4 -8.84 -1.59 -17.44
N TRP A 5 -9.13 -0.65 -16.56
CA TRP A 5 -9.67 0.64 -16.96
C TRP A 5 -8.81 1.78 -16.39
N LEU A 6 -8.12 2.48 -17.28
CA LEU A 6 -7.15 3.51 -16.93
C LEU A 6 -7.81 4.89 -16.84
N GLU A 7 -7.40 5.65 -15.85
CA GLU A 7 -7.80 7.04 -15.67
C GLU A 7 -7.31 7.90 -16.85
N THR A 8 -8.17 8.82 -17.33
CA THR A 8 -7.79 9.76 -18.37
C THR A 8 -6.65 10.67 -17.89
N GLY A 9 -5.58 10.76 -18.66
CA GLY A 9 -4.39 11.54 -18.31
C GLY A 9 -3.33 10.78 -17.51
N TYR A 10 -3.64 9.57 -17.00
CA TYR A 10 -2.69 8.73 -16.23
C TYR A 10 -1.73 7.92 -17.12
N GLY A 11 -1.98 7.90 -18.45
CA GLY A 11 -1.31 6.98 -19.39
C GLY A 11 0.20 7.12 -19.56
N SER A 12 0.82 8.20 -19.08
CA SER A 12 2.27 8.38 -19.08
C SER A 12 2.93 7.96 -17.77
N SER A 13 2.17 7.53 -16.76
CA SER A 13 2.73 7.02 -15.52
C SER A 13 3.41 5.66 -15.74
N ARG A 14 4.40 5.35 -14.89
CA ARG A 14 5.05 4.04 -14.90
C ARG A 14 4.04 2.91 -14.72
N GLU A 15 3.09 3.09 -13.81
CA GLU A 15 2.06 2.11 -13.49
C GLU A 15 1.13 1.86 -14.67
N ALA A 16 0.70 2.91 -15.37
CA ALA A 16 -0.14 2.75 -16.56
C ALA A 16 0.57 1.99 -17.67
N VAL A 17 1.84 2.31 -17.92
CA VAL A 17 2.65 1.59 -18.92
C VAL A 17 2.78 0.11 -18.55
N LYS A 18 3.13 -0.21 -17.30
CA LYS A 18 3.25 -1.58 -16.80
C LYS A 18 1.90 -2.31 -16.82
N ALA A 19 0.80 -1.64 -16.48
CA ALA A 19 -0.54 -2.23 -16.56
C ALA A 19 -0.93 -2.60 -18.00
N ILE A 20 -0.65 -1.75 -18.99
CA ILE A 20 -0.90 -2.03 -20.40
C ILE A 20 -0.05 -3.20 -20.91
N GLU A 21 1.23 -3.22 -20.56
CA GLU A 21 2.14 -4.31 -20.92
C GLU A 21 1.68 -5.65 -20.33
N GLY A 22 1.37 -5.68 -19.04
CA GLY A 22 0.90 -6.88 -18.34
C GLY A 22 -0.47 -7.35 -18.86
N ALA A 23 -1.40 -6.43 -19.11
CA ALA A 23 -2.69 -6.77 -19.72
C ALA A 23 -2.52 -7.45 -21.08
N ARG A 24 -1.59 -6.95 -21.91
CA ARG A 24 -1.27 -7.58 -23.20
C ARG A 24 -0.70 -8.98 -23.04
N LYS A 25 0.22 -9.20 -22.08
CA LYS A 25 0.78 -10.53 -21.78
C LYS A 25 -0.29 -11.53 -21.34
N LEU A 26 -1.29 -11.06 -20.56
CA LEU A 26 -2.37 -11.90 -20.02
C LEU A 26 -3.60 -12.00 -20.92
N GLY A 27 -3.61 -11.33 -22.07
CA GLY A 27 -4.78 -11.29 -22.97
C GLY A 27 -5.98 -10.53 -22.40
N TYR A 28 -5.75 -9.58 -21.50
CA TYR A 28 -6.79 -8.74 -20.91
C TYR A 28 -7.05 -7.51 -21.78
N GLN A 29 -8.25 -6.98 -21.68
CA GLN A 29 -8.62 -5.74 -22.37
C GLN A 29 -8.20 -4.52 -21.58
N VAL A 30 -8.00 -3.40 -22.27
CA VAL A 30 -7.69 -2.11 -21.68
C VAL A 30 -8.70 -1.07 -22.21
N GLY A 31 -9.33 -0.35 -21.29
CA GLY A 31 -10.18 0.80 -21.57
C GLY A 31 -9.66 2.06 -20.89
N TRP A 32 -10.29 3.21 -21.18
CA TRP A 32 -9.87 4.53 -20.70
C TRP A 32 -11.04 5.37 -20.21
N GLY A 33 -10.78 6.25 -19.25
CA GLY A 33 -11.74 7.23 -18.76
C GLY A 33 -12.75 6.65 -17.78
N ASN A 34 -13.98 7.15 -17.80
CA ASN A 34 -15.06 6.68 -16.94
C ASN A 34 -15.96 5.73 -17.72
N PRO A 35 -16.03 4.42 -17.37
CA PRO A 35 -16.91 3.48 -18.05
C PRO A 35 -18.37 3.71 -17.65
N GLU A 36 -19.30 3.27 -18.50
CA GLU A 36 -20.75 3.27 -18.19
C GLU A 36 -21.08 2.34 -17.00
N THR A 37 -20.27 1.31 -16.77
CA THR A 37 -20.38 0.39 -15.63
C THR A 37 -19.00 -0.04 -15.16
N THR A 38 -18.83 -0.18 -13.86
CA THR A 38 -17.60 -0.66 -13.23
C THR A 38 -17.54 -2.18 -13.08
N LEU A 39 -18.69 -2.88 -13.28
CA LEU A 39 -18.80 -4.31 -13.10
C LEU A 39 -17.78 -5.09 -13.97
N GLY A 40 -16.99 -5.95 -13.34
CA GLY A 40 -16.00 -6.80 -14.02
C GLY A 40 -14.77 -6.04 -14.56
N LYS A 41 -14.58 -4.81 -14.13
CA LYS A 41 -13.44 -3.96 -14.49
C LYS A 41 -12.59 -3.65 -13.27
N THR A 42 -11.30 -3.42 -13.51
CA THR A 42 -10.32 -3.05 -12.48
C THR A 42 -9.77 -1.67 -12.81
N PRO A 43 -9.95 -0.66 -11.95
CA PRO A 43 -9.41 0.68 -12.19
C PRO A 43 -7.90 0.73 -12.01
N VAL A 44 -7.25 1.57 -12.83
CA VAL A 44 -5.83 1.89 -12.74
C VAL A 44 -5.67 3.39 -12.84
N GLY A 45 -5.28 4.04 -11.76
CA GLY A 45 -5.21 5.49 -11.71
C GLY A 45 -4.85 6.02 -10.33
N SER A 46 -5.22 7.27 -10.10
CA SER A 46 -5.05 7.95 -8.80
C SER A 46 -5.91 7.31 -7.70
N VAL A 47 -5.59 7.66 -6.45
CA VAL A 47 -6.39 7.25 -5.29
C VAL A 47 -7.85 7.68 -5.46
N ASP A 48 -8.08 8.94 -5.81
CA ASP A 48 -9.43 9.50 -5.99
C ASP A 48 -10.21 8.76 -7.10
N TYR A 49 -9.53 8.42 -8.19
CA TYR A 49 -10.14 7.64 -9.26
C TYR A 49 -10.57 6.24 -8.80
N CYS A 50 -9.68 5.51 -8.15
CA CYS A 50 -9.97 4.16 -7.66
C CYS A 50 -11.07 4.18 -6.57
N GLU A 51 -11.00 5.10 -5.63
CA GLU A 51 -11.99 5.25 -4.56
C GLU A 51 -13.37 5.69 -5.10
N GLY A 52 -13.39 6.51 -6.15
CA GLY A 52 -14.63 6.85 -6.85
C GLY A 52 -15.36 5.62 -7.40
N TRP A 53 -14.62 4.55 -7.76
CA TRP A 53 -15.21 3.29 -8.21
C TRP A 53 -15.65 2.39 -7.05
N LEU A 54 -14.99 2.48 -5.89
CA LEU A 54 -15.40 1.72 -4.69
C LEU A 54 -16.71 2.25 -4.11
N GLY A 55 -17.01 3.53 -4.32
CA GLY A 55 -18.16 4.19 -3.70
C GLY A 55 -18.01 4.42 -2.19
N TYR A 56 -16.85 4.10 -1.61
CA TYR A 56 -16.46 4.38 -0.23
C TYR A 56 -14.96 4.62 -0.15
N ASN A 57 -14.50 5.03 1.00
CA ASN A 57 -13.15 5.47 1.23
C ASN A 57 -12.54 4.67 2.38
N PRO A 58 -11.71 3.66 2.08
CA PRO A 58 -11.08 2.87 3.12
C PRO A 58 -10.12 3.71 3.95
N ASN A 59 -10.14 3.53 5.26
CA ASN A 59 -9.11 4.09 6.12
C ASN A 59 -7.79 3.35 5.90
N PRO A 60 -6.65 4.03 5.98
CA PRO A 60 -5.36 3.37 5.88
C PRO A 60 -5.18 2.40 7.06
N GLU A 61 -4.67 1.19 6.76
CA GLU A 61 -4.28 0.17 7.74
C GLU A 61 -2.79 -0.06 7.61
N PHE A 62 -1.99 0.87 8.15
CA PHE A 62 -0.53 0.82 8.00
C PHE A 62 0.11 -0.36 8.72
N TYR A 63 -0.49 -0.85 9.81
CA TYR A 63 0.06 -1.90 10.65
C TYR A 63 -0.96 -3.01 10.89
N PRO A 64 -1.18 -3.91 9.91
CA PRO A 64 -2.10 -5.04 10.06
C PRO A 64 -1.73 -5.94 11.24
N VAL A 65 -2.71 -6.45 11.95
CA VAL A 65 -2.51 -7.21 13.21
C VAL A 65 -1.54 -8.39 13.02
N PHE A 66 -1.64 -9.11 11.91
CA PHE A 66 -0.79 -10.28 11.64
C PHE A 66 0.68 -9.93 11.37
N LEU A 67 1.01 -8.63 11.20
CA LEU A 67 2.38 -8.13 11.02
C LEU A 67 2.94 -7.44 12.27
N HIS A 68 2.23 -7.42 13.40
CA HIS A 68 2.69 -6.72 14.59
C HIS A 68 4.01 -7.25 15.14
N ASP A 69 4.29 -8.54 15.01
CA ASP A 69 5.56 -9.14 15.45
C ASP A 69 6.77 -8.64 14.63
N TRP A 70 6.52 -8.07 13.45
CA TRP A 70 7.53 -7.50 12.59
C TRP A 70 7.77 -6.00 12.83
N MET A 71 7.04 -5.36 13.75
CA MET A 71 7.23 -3.93 14.02
C MET A 71 8.62 -3.59 14.56
N HIS A 72 9.17 -4.43 15.44
CA HIS A 72 10.48 -4.30 16.09
C HIS A 72 10.77 -2.90 16.65
N ARG A 73 9.71 -2.13 16.92
CA ARG A 73 9.71 -0.81 17.54
C ARG A 73 8.39 -0.58 18.25
N ARG A 74 8.35 0.32 19.22
CA ARG A 74 7.09 0.71 19.84
C ARG A 74 6.24 1.49 18.84
N TRP A 75 4.95 1.23 18.88
CA TRP A 75 3.98 1.90 18.04
C TRP A 75 2.61 1.94 18.72
N GLY A 76 1.67 2.75 18.18
CA GLY A 76 0.32 2.82 18.68
C GLY A 76 -0.58 3.70 17.83
N ILE A 77 -1.83 3.77 18.26
CA ILE A 77 -2.82 4.68 17.66
C ILE A 77 -3.22 5.68 18.74
N LEU A 78 -3.06 6.96 18.42
CA LEU A 78 -3.49 8.06 19.28
C LEU A 78 -4.84 8.58 18.79
N THR A 79 -5.77 8.76 19.73
CA THR A 79 -7.06 9.41 19.48
C THR A 79 -7.31 10.44 20.57
N GLY A 80 -7.49 11.71 20.18
CA GLY A 80 -7.66 12.82 21.13
C GLY A 80 -6.36 13.26 21.79
N GLY A 81 -6.23 14.36 22.39
CA GLY A 81 -5.06 15.11 22.88
C GLY A 81 -4.05 14.44 23.83
N ALA A 82 -3.91 13.10 23.85
CA ALA A 82 -2.85 12.43 24.58
C ALA A 82 -1.48 12.76 23.96
N LYS A 83 -0.43 12.82 24.78
CA LYS A 83 0.95 13.03 24.36
C LYS A 83 1.81 11.89 24.86
N PHE A 84 2.80 11.52 24.07
CA PHE A 84 3.83 10.56 24.47
C PHE A 84 5.14 11.34 24.74
N ILE A 85 5.94 10.82 25.62
CA ILE A 85 7.27 11.38 25.92
C ILE A 85 8.24 10.89 24.85
N GLY A 86 9.10 11.80 24.38
CA GLY A 86 10.12 11.53 23.37
C GLY A 86 9.63 11.86 21.94
N ASP A 87 10.52 11.64 20.98
CA ASP A 87 10.28 11.90 19.57
C ASP A 87 9.53 10.73 18.93
N TRP A 88 8.51 11.05 18.14
CA TRP A 88 7.67 10.06 17.49
C TRP A 88 7.49 10.34 16.01
N PHE A 89 7.58 9.30 15.19
CA PHE A 89 7.15 9.35 13.81
C PHE A 89 5.63 9.22 13.74
N VAL A 90 4.97 10.18 13.11
CA VAL A 90 3.52 10.36 13.15
C VAL A 90 2.95 10.36 11.74
N LYS A 91 1.92 9.53 11.51
CA LYS A 91 1.12 9.50 10.27
C LYS A 91 -0.34 9.79 10.59
N SER A 92 -1.02 10.50 9.68
CA SER A 92 -2.48 10.62 9.76
C SER A 92 -3.13 9.25 9.55
N ALA A 93 -4.04 8.87 10.45
CA ALA A 93 -4.89 7.70 10.30
C ALA A 93 -6.22 8.04 9.59
N GLU A 94 -6.39 9.29 9.19
CA GLU A 94 -7.54 9.73 8.41
C GLU A 94 -7.31 9.41 6.93
N ARG A 95 -8.38 9.11 6.24
CA ARG A 95 -8.40 8.82 4.81
C ARG A 95 -7.63 9.83 3.96
N TYR A 96 -7.97 11.09 4.10
CA TYR A 96 -7.18 12.14 3.51
C TYR A 96 -6.05 12.44 4.48
N LYS A 97 -4.82 12.16 4.08
CA LYS A 97 -3.63 12.51 4.85
C LYS A 97 -3.76 13.98 5.27
N ALA A 98 -4.31 14.25 6.45
CA ALA A 98 -4.54 15.62 6.95
C ALA A 98 -3.22 16.41 7.01
N PHE A 99 -2.09 15.68 7.01
CA PHE A 99 -0.74 16.20 6.95
C PHE A 99 0.21 15.12 6.42
N PRO A 100 1.38 15.48 5.85
CA PRO A 100 2.44 14.55 5.53
C PRO A 100 2.98 13.86 6.78
N ALA A 101 3.40 12.59 6.66
CA ALA A 101 4.10 11.90 7.75
C ALA A 101 5.31 12.72 8.20
N LYS A 102 5.51 12.83 9.51
CA LYS A 102 6.58 13.65 10.10
C LYS A 102 7.03 13.16 11.47
N ILE A 103 8.20 13.60 11.89
CA ILE A 103 8.64 13.46 13.28
C ILE A 103 8.02 14.61 14.09
N VAL A 104 7.44 14.27 15.25
CA VAL A 104 6.98 15.20 16.27
C VAL A 104 7.91 15.07 17.47
N GLU A 105 8.65 16.12 17.76
CA GLU A 105 9.57 16.17 18.90
C GLU A 105 8.83 16.31 20.23
N ASP A 106 9.45 15.87 21.31
CA ASP A 106 8.83 15.82 22.66
C ASP A 106 8.17 17.13 23.11
N SER A 107 8.73 18.27 22.71
CA SER A 107 8.20 19.60 23.04
C SER A 107 7.07 20.10 22.14
N GLN A 108 6.78 19.38 21.06
CA GLN A 108 5.83 19.81 20.03
C GLN A 108 4.42 19.28 20.31
N GLU A 109 3.42 19.99 19.75
CA GLU A 109 2.05 19.51 19.76
C GLU A 109 1.81 18.51 18.64
N TYR A 110 1.08 17.43 18.96
CA TYR A 110 0.64 16.46 17.97
C TYR A 110 -0.39 17.08 17.03
N PRO A 111 -0.37 16.74 15.74
CA PRO A 111 -1.44 17.12 14.83
C PRO A 111 -2.80 16.63 15.34
N PRO A 112 -3.89 17.33 15.03
CA PRO A 112 -5.24 16.90 15.42
C PRO A 112 -5.67 15.63 14.66
N GLY A 113 -6.68 14.93 15.18
CA GLY A 113 -7.27 13.74 14.56
C GLY A 113 -6.74 12.43 15.11
N ARG A 114 -7.02 11.36 14.40
CA ARG A 114 -6.53 10.02 14.69
C ARG A 114 -5.17 9.82 14.03
N LEU A 115 -4.22 9.33 14.79
CA LEU A 115 -2.81 9.24 14.39
C LEU A 115 -2.27 7.83 14.59
N TYR A 116 -1.45 7.36 13.66
CA TYR A 116 -0.50 6.29 13.89
C TYR A 116 0.82 6.90 14.37
N LEU A 117 1.40 6.28 15.39
CA LEU A 117 2.67 6.67 15.97
C LEU A 117 3.61 5.48 15.96
N SER A 118 4.87 5.72 15.71
CA SER A 118 5.93 4.74 15.95
C SER A 118 7.19 5.43 16.45
N GLU A 119 8.03 4.67 17.15
CA GLU A 119 9.38 5.16 17.45
C GLU A 119 10.08 5.58 16.16
N VAL A 120 10.87 6.64 16.27
CA VAL A 120 11.76 7.06 15.20
C VAL A 120 12.88 6.03 15.07
N VAL A 121 12.94 5.38 13.92
CA VAL A 121 13.98 4.41 13.57
C VAL A 121 14.57 4.77 12.22
N GLU A 122 15.77 4.31 11.95
CA GLU A 122 16.44 4.48 10.68
C GLU A 122 16.37 3.17 9.90
N PHE A 123 15.80 3.26 8.69
CA PHE A 123 15.86 2.20 7.70
C PHE A 123 16.98 2.50 6.73
N THR A 124 17.89 1.55 6.53
CA THR A 124 19.01 1.67 5.58
C THR A 124 18.66 1.15 4.21
N GLN A 125 17.59 0.36 4.12
CA GLN A 125 17.11 -0.29 2.90
C GLN A 125 15.64 -0.61 3.04
N GLU A 126 14.84 -0.41 1.99
CA GLU A 126 13.41 -0.72 1.99
C GLU A 126 12.99 -1.45 0.70
N TRP A 127 12.10 -2.43 0.86
CA TRP A 127 11.51 -3.19 -0.24
C TRP A 127 10.00 -3.26 -0.11
N ARG A 128 9.31 -3.20 -1.23
CA ARG A 128 7.86 -3.40 -1.32
C ARG A 128 7.53 -4.81 -1.78
N TYR A 129 6.64 -5.46 -1.04
CA TYR A 129 6.09 -6.78 -1.32
C TYR A 129 4.66 -6.63 -1.82
N TYR A 130 4.39 -7.16 -3.01
CA TYR A 130 3.04 -7.15 -3.59
C TYR A 130 2.38 -8.48 -3.32
N VAL A 131 1.38 -8.46 -2.42
CA VAL A 131 0.70 -9.67 -1.95
C VAL A 131 -0.70 -9.73 -2.54
N ALA A 132 -1.07 -10.91 -3.05
CA ALA A 132 -2.41 -11.21 -3.50
C ALA A 132 -2.84 -12.60 -3.03
N ASP A 133 -4.03 -12.72 -2.45
CA ASP A 133 -4.58 -13.94 -1.86
C ASP A 133 -3.58 -14.66 -0.92
N GLY A 134 -2.86 -13.89 -0.12
CA GLY A 134 -1.86 -14.42 0.81
C GLY A 134 -0.57 -14.94 0.17
N CYS A 135 -0.32 -14.62 -1.10
CA CYS A 135 0.91 -14.99 -1.80
C CYS A 135 1.68 -13.75 -2.26
N VAL A 136 2.99 -13.69 -2.00
CA VAL A 136 3.85 -12.66 -2.59
C VAL A 136 4.00 -12.96 -4.08
N LEU A 137 3.51 -12.06 -4.92
CA LEU A 137 3.62 -12.17 -6.38
C LEU A 137 4.91 -11.56 -6.92
N GLU A 138 5.38 -10.50 -6.29
CA GLU A 138 6.54 -9.74 -6.73
C GLU A 138 7.10 -8.93 -5.57
N THR A 139 8.36 -8.56 -5.66
CA THR A 139 9.01 -7.61 -4.76
C THR A 139 9.76 -6.57 -5.57
N GLY A 140 10.00 -5.40 -4.99
CA GLY A 140 10.80 -4.37 -5.64
C GLY A 140 11.51 -3.50 -4.63
N TRP A 141 12.71 -3.05 -4.98
CA TRP A 141 13.43 -2.05 -4.21
C TRP A 141 12.61 -0.75 -4.16
N TYR A 142 12.48 -0.19 -2.96
CA TYR A 142 11.68 1.00 -2.71
C TYR A 142 12.55 2.22 -2.39
N ASP A 143 13.49 2.06 -1.45
CA ASP A 143 14.39 3.12 -1.00
C ASP A 143 15.64 2.52 -0.34
N GLY A 144 16.71 3.32 -0.19
CA GLY A 144 17.93 2.94 0.52
C GLY A 144 19.19 3.03 -0.33
N ASP A 145 20.28 2.47 0.21
CA ASP A 145 21.63 2.66 -0.31
C ASP A 145 21.98 1.76 -1.50
N ASP A 146 21.35 0.60 -1.63
CA ASP A 146 21.67 -0.38 -2.67
C ASP A 146 20.42 -0.91 -3.37
N GLU A 147 20.07 -0.34 -4.53
CA GLU A 147 18.93 -0.76 -5.35
C GLU A 147 19.09 -2.17 -5.97
N LEU A 148 20.30 -2.71 -5.99
CA LEU A 148 20.59 -4.05 -6.51
C LEU A 148 20.44 -5.13 -5.44
N GLU A 149 20.31 -4.75 -4.19
CA GLU A 149 20.09 -5.70 -3.11
C GLU A 149 18.69 -6.33 -3.22
N PRO A 150 18.60 -7.66 -3.38
CA PRO A 150 17.30 -8.32 -3.51
C PRO A 150 16.51 -8.23 -2.19
N ALA A 151 15.18 -8.17 -2.31
CA ALA A 151 14.31 -8.25 -1.15
C ALA A 151 14.56 -9.55 -0.37
N PRO A 152 14.70 -9.50 0.96
CA PRO A 152 14.88 -10.70 1.77
C PRO A 152 13.64 -11.61 1.70
N GLU A 153 13.86 -12.91 1.74
CA GLU A 153 12.78 -13.87 1.91
C GLU A 153 12.25 -13.78 3.36
N LEU A 154 10.95 -13.52 3.51
CA LEU A 154 10.30 -13.34 4.80
C LEU A 154 9.44 -14.56 5.13
N ASN A 155 9.67 -15.15 6.29
CA ASN A 155 8.83 -16.24 6.78
C ASN A 155 7.58 -15.67 7.48
N ILE A 156 6.63 -15.22 6.67
CA ILE A 156 5.35 -14.67 7.12
C ILE A 156 4.24 -15.64 6.72
N ASP A 157 3.39 -15.99 7.68
CA ASP A 157 2.13 -16.68 7.42
C ASP A 157 1.09 -15.66 6.92
N TRP A 158 1.14 -15.39 5.62
CA TRP A 158 0.25 -14.44 4.98
C TRP A 158 -1.19 -14.96 5.06
N PRO A 159 -2.14 -14.20 5.63
CA PRO A 159 -3.52 -14.65 5.69
C PRO A 159 -4.09 -14.90 4.30
N LYS A 160 -4.75 -16.05 4.11
CA LYS A 160 -5.50 -16.32 2.90
C LYS A 160 -6.54 -15.21 2.68
N GLY A 161 -6.66 -14.74 1.45
CA GLY A 161 -7.52 -13.63 1.09
C GLY A 161 -6.85 -12.25 1.28
N PHE A 162 -5.73 -12.12 1.98
CA PHE A 162 -5.06 -10.83 2.10
C PHE A 162 -4.48 -10.37 0.76
N CYS A 163 -4.80 -9.13 0.39
CA CYS A 163 -4.22 -8.43 -0.74
C CYS A 163 -3.74 -7.04 -0.31
N GLY A 164 -2.52 -6.67 -0.70
CA GLY A 164 -1.95 -5.36 -0.36
C GLY A 164 -0.54 -5.17 -0.89
N ALA A 165 0.00 -3.97 -0.71
CA ALA A 165 1.41 -3.69 -0.84
C ALA A 165 1.97 -3.48 0.57
N VAL A 166 3.04 -4.18 0.92
CA VAL A 166 3.63 -4.15 2.26
C VAL A 166 5.11 -3.81 2.16
N ASP A 167 5.52 -2.78 2.86
CA ASP A 167 6.90 -2.31 2.87
C ASP A 167 7.62 -2.84 4.10
N PHE A 168 8.75 -3.50 3.86
CA PHE A 168 9.70 -3.91 4.88
C PHE A 168 11.03 -3.22 4.66
N GLY A 169 11.66 -2.83 5.76
CA GLY A 169 12.97 -2.19 5.70
C GLY A 169 13.97 -2.85 6.64
N ARG A 170 15.25 -2.68 6.31
CA ARG A 170 16.34 -3.05 7.21
C ARG A 170 16.62 -1.90 8.16
N LEU A 171 16.46 -2.14 9.44
CA LEU A 171 16.89 -1.21 10.48
C LEU A 171 18.41 -1.09 10.49
N SER A 172 18.94 0.03 10.97
CA SER A 172 20.39 0.22 11.19
C SER A 172 21.04 -0.84 12.08
N THR A 173 20.22 -1.59 12.86
CA THR A 173 20.64 -2.77 13.64
C THR A 173 20.81 -4.03 12.78
N GLY A 174 20.42 -4.02 11.51
CA GLY A 174 20.42 -5.15 10.59
C GLY A 174 19.14 -5.99 10.60
N GLN A 175 18.20 -5.73 11.52
CA GLN A 175 16.93 -6.45 11.61
C GLN A 175 15.95 -5.96 10.54
N ILE A 176 15.18 -6.90 9.96
CA ILE A 176 14.10 -6.53 9.03
C ILE A 176 12.84 -6.21 9.83
N ALA A 177 12.21 -5.09 9.53
CA ALA A 177 11.03 -4.61 10.23
C ALA A 177 9.96 -4.10 9.24
N LEU A 178 8.69 -4.20 9.65
CA LEU A 178 7.58 -3.62 8.91
C LEU A 178 7.71 -2.10 8.86
N VAL A 179 7.68 -1.52 7.68
CA VAL A 179 7.58 -0.06 7.47
C VAL A 179 6.11 0.36 7.48
N GLU A 180 5.34 -0.13 6.53
CA GLU A 180 3.90 0.12 6.42
C GLU A 180 3.21 -0.85 5.46
N SER A 181 1.89 -0.86 5.48
CA SER A 181 1.02 -1.56 4.53
C SER A 181 0.10 -0.58 3.80
N HIS A 182 -0.27 -0.92 2.57
CA HIS A 182 -1.17 -0.16 1.73
C HIS A 182 -2.25 -1.05 1.13
N HIS A 183 -3.40 -0.46 0.84
CA HIS A 183 -4.43 -1.12 0.04
C HIS A 183 -3.92 -1.46 -1.36
N PRO A 184 -4.47 -2.51 -1.99
CA PRO A 184 -3.96 -3.02 -3.27
C PRO A 184 -4.47 -2.22 -4.48
N TYR A 185 -4.42 -0.90 -4.42
CA TYR A 185 -4.72 0.02 -5.53
C TYR A 185 -3.97 1.33 -5.37
N ALA A 186 -3.75 2.03 -6.48
CA ALA A 186 -3.09 3.34 -6.53
C ALA A 186 -1.73 3.40 -5.78
N CYS A 187 -1.02 2.27 -5.73
CA CYS A 187 0.34 2.16 -5.18
C CYS A 187 1.36 2.14 -6.31
N GLY A 188 2.54 2.73 -6.08
CA GLY A 188 3.67 2.65 -7.00
C GLY A 188 4.11 1.20 -7.23
N TRP A 189 4.45 0.87 -8.47
CA TRP A 189 4.99 -0.45 -8.84
C TRP A 189 6.51 -0.40 -8.99
N TYR A 190 7.21 -1.16 -8.18
CA TYR A 190 8.68 -1.23 -8.16
C TYR A 190 9.23 -2.56 -8.66
N GLY A 191 8.34 -3.54 -8.90
CA GLY A 191 8.70 -4.84 -9.48
C GLY A 191 8.98 -4.79 -10.99
N GLU A 192 9.51 -5.88 -11.51
CA GLU A 192 9.90 -6.02 -12.92
C GLU A 192 8.79 -6.65 -13.78
N ASP A 193 8.06 -7.65 -13.25
CA ASP A 193 7.06 -8.38 -14.03
C ASP A 193 5.74 -7.65 -14.13
N SER A 194 5.47 -7.13 -15.32
CA SER A 194 4.21 -6.44 -15.61
C SER A 194 2.97 -7.36 -15.57
N ALA A 195 3.12 -8.68 -15.75
CA ALA A 195 2.01 -9.62 -15.60
C ALA A 195 1.66 -9.83 -14.12
N ALA A 196 2.67 -9.95 -13.24
CA ALA A 196 2.49 -9.99 -11.81
C ALA A 196 1.78 -8.71 -11.30
N PHE A 197 2.16 -7.54 -11.83
CA PHE A 197 1.48 -6.29 -11.51
C PHE A 197 -0.03 -6.34 -11.81
N VAL A 198 -0.38 -6.78 -13.00
CA VAL A 198 -1.79 -6.85 -13.41
C VAL A 198 -2.55 -7.90 -12.60
N MET A 199 -1.96 -9.04 -12.30
CA MET A 199 -2.57 -10.04 -11.42
C MET A 199 -2.82 -9.46 -10.02
N TRP A 200 -1.85 -8.75 -9.45
CA TRP A 200 -1.98 -8.08 -8.17
C TRP A 200 -3.11 -7.03 -8.18
N LEU A 201 -3.20 -6.19 -9.23
CA LEU A 201 -4.28 -5.21 -9.37
C LEU A 201 -5.66 -5.86 -9.42
N VAL A 202 -5.82 -6.93 -10.20
CA VAL A 202 -7.11 -7.60 -10.40
C VAL A 202 -7.57 -8.32 -9.12
N GLU A 203 -6.68 -9.09 -8.48
CA GLU A 203 -6.99 -9.77 -7.23
C GLU A 203 -7.20 -8.77 -6.09
N GLY A 204 -6.36 -7.75 -6.02
CA GLY A 204 -6.49 -6.68 -5.05
C GLY A 204 -7.79 -5.92 -5.19
N TRP A 205 -8.22 -5.61 -6.42
CA TRP A 205 -9.50 -4.94 -6.65
C TRP A 205 -10.69 -5.81 -6.23
N ARG A 206 -10.64 -7.13 -6.51
CA ARG A 206 -11.65 -8.09 -6.03
C ARG A 206 -11.73 -8.10 -4.51
N PHE A 207 -10.57 -8.19 -3.85
CA PHE A 207 -10.48 -8.11 -2.40
C PHE A 207 -11.15 -6.83 -1.86
N MET A 208 -10.87 -5.67 -2.44
CA MET A 208 -11.49 -4.41 -2.02
C MET A 208 -13.01 -4.40 -2.17
N LEU A 209 -13.54 -4.98 -3.24
CA LEU A 209 -14.99 -5.08 -3.45
C LEU A 209 -15.67 -6.04 -2.46
N GLU A 210 -15.04 -7.15 -2.11
CA GLU A 210 -15.58 -8.16 -1.17
C GLU A 210 -15.55 -7.64 0.27
N HIS A 211 -14.56 -6.81 0.62
CA HIS A 211 -14.39 -6.23 1.95
C HIS A 211 -14.96 -4.80 2.05
N SER A 212 -15.56 -4.30 0.99
CA SER A 212 -16.35 -3.09 1.04
C SER A 212 -17.57 -3.34 1.91
N GLY A 213 -17.46 -3.14 3.21
CA GLY A 213 -18.53 -3.34 4.19
C GLY A 213 -19.82 -2.55 3.91
N VAL A 214 -20.41 -2.77 2.78
CA VAL A 214 -21.82 -2.54 2.52
C VAL A 214 -22.54 -3.73 3.15
N SER A 215 -22.52 -3.76 4.49
CA SER A 215 -23.53 -4.46 5.26
C SER A 215 -24.83 -3.75 4.93
N GLY A 216 -25.65 -4.41 4.10
CA GLY A 216 -26.99 -3.96 3.74
C GLY A 216 -27.92 -3.78 4.94
#